data_8c811bbd5b1cd53b7286d911a127c04e
#
_entry.id   8c811bbd5b1cd53b7286d911a127c04e
#
_cell.length_a   1.000
_cell.length_b   1.000
_cell.length_c   1.000
_cell.angle_alpha   90.00
_cell.angle_beta   90.00
_cell.angle_gamma   90.00
#
_symmetry.space_group_name_H-M   'P 1'
#
loop_
_entity.id
_entity.type
_entity.pdbx_description
1 polymer ?
#
loop_
_entity_poly.entity_id
_entity_poly.type
_entity_poly.pdbx_seq_one_letter_code
_entity_poly.pdbx_strand_id
1 'polypeptide(L)'
;MSTDKKGYWIYSVIAIVVGFGLFGWFGYLIYDLIIKLSEKDFSNNTVIQALITLIVTVFIGGYFSKWLELRNNKKIELYKIRSDISLKIIDLASAYYHNQNENIRNLLIAESSKVKLYFDDEVLKNLNIYLESNKKDKDKNYESLIDSLRKNVK
;
A
#
# COMPACT_ATOMS: atom_id res chain seq x y z
N MET A 1 28.45 -10.64 20.39
CA MET A 1 26.99 -10.65 20.31
C MET A 1 26.54 -10.88 18.85
N SER A 2 26.81 -12.08 18.28
CA SER A 2 26.51 -12.36 16.85
C SER A 2 26.02 -13.81 16.61
N THR A 3 25.53 -14.49 17.61
CA THR A 3 25.13 -15.90 17.51
C THR A 3 23.64 -16.12 17.19
N ASP A 4 22.78 -15.12 17.37
CA ASP A 4 21.34 -15.29 17.22
C ASP A 4 20.82 -15.29 15.76
N LYS A 5 21.53 -14.66 14.82
CA LYS A 5 21.05 -14.58 13.42
C LYS A 5 21.04 -15.93 12.69
N LYS A 6 21.92 -16.87 13.04
CA LYS A 6 21.97 -18.21 12.40
C LYS A 6 20.77 -19.08 12.82
N GLY A 7 20.28 -18.95 14.05
CA GLY A 7 19.12 -19.70 14.54
C GLY A 7 17.83 -19.33 13.80
N TYR A 8 17.55 -18.05 13.64
CA TYR A 8 16.33 -17.59 12.95
C TYR A 8 16.26 -18.01 11.48
N TRP A 9 17.40 -18.07 10.79
CA TRP A 9 17.44 -18.51 9.40
C TRP A 9 17.06 -19.99 9.26
N ILE A 10 17.53 -20.85 10.14
CA ILE A 10 17.22 -22.29 10.17
C ILE A 10 15.72 -22.49 10.43
N TYR A 11 15.15 -21.79 11.42
CA TYR A 11 13.70 -21.86 11.69
C TYR A 11 12.85 -21.37 10.52
N SER A 12 13.30 -20.34 9.82
CA SER A 12 12.60 -19.80 8.64
C SER A 12 12.61 -20.80 7.49
N VAL A 13 13.74 -21.47 7.25
CA VAL A 13 13.85 -22.52 6.22
C VAL A 13 12.97 -23.73 6.56
N ILE A 14 12.98 -24.17 7.82
CA ILE A 14 12.13 -25.29 8.29
C ILE A 14 10.65 -24.91 8.14
N ALA A 15 10.25 -23.70 8.51
CA ALA A 15 8.87 -23.24 8.38
C ALA A 15 8.41 -23.22 6.91
N ILE A 16 9.28 -22.80 5.98
CA ILE A 16 9.02 -22.83 4.55
C ILE A 16 8.86 -24.26 4.04
N VAL A 17 9.77 -25.16 4.39
CA VAL A 17 9.72 -26.58 3.96
C VAL A 17 8.45 -27.26 4.50
N VAL A 18 8.12 -27.05 5.78
CA VAL A 18 6.90 -27.57 6.40
C VAL A 18 5.65 -26.97 5.73
N GLY A 19 5.66 -25.67 5.44
CA GLY A 19 4.56 -24.99 4.75
C GLY A 19 4.31 -25.56 3.35
N PHE A 20 5.37 -25.73 2.55
CA PHE A 20 5.28 -26.37 1.23
C PHE A 20 4.86 -27.84 1.31
N GLY A 21 5.37 -28.59 2.30
CA GLY A 21 4.97 -29.99 2.55
C GLY A 21 3.48 -30.11 2.86
N LEU A 22 2.97 -29.27 3.76
CA LEU A 22 1.55 -29.23 4.09
C LEU A 22 0.68 -28.81 2.89
N PHE A 23 1.13 -27.84 2.11
CA PHE A 23 0.42 -27.39 0.91
C PHE A 23 0.37 -28.48 -0.16
N GLY A 24 1.50 -29.19 -0.40
CA GLY A 24 1.56 -30.32 -1.32
C GLY A 24 0.68 -31.49 -0.86
N TRP A 25 0.69 -31.80 0.45
CA TRP A 25 -0.16 -32.85 1.03
C TRP A 25 -1.66 -32.48 0.90
N PHE A 26 -2.01 -31.24 1.16
CA PHE A 26 -3.39 -30.75 0.99
C PHE A 26 -3.83 -30.80 -0.48
N GLY A 27 -2.95 -30.41 -1.41
CA GLY A 27 -3.17 -30.53 -2.86
C GLY A 27 -3.39 -32.00 -3.28
N TYR A 28 -2.61 -32.93 -2.73
CA TYR A 28 -2.80 -34.36 -2.98
C TYR A 28 -4.13 -34.87 -2.43
N LEU A 29 -4.55 -34.45 -1.25
CA LEU A 29 -5.87 -34.82 -0.70
C LEU A 29 -7.02 -34.31 -1.56
N ILE A 30 -6.93 -33.08 -2.08
CA ILE A 30 -7.93 -32.50 -2.99
C ILE A 30 -7.95 -33.32 -4.30
N TYR A 31 -6.78 -33.64 -4.85
CA TYR A 31 -6.66 -34.42 -6.07
C TYR A 31 -7.27 -35.83 -5.92
N ASP A 32 -6.93 -36.54 -4.83
CA ASP A 32 -7.46 -37.89 -4.50
C ASP A 32 -9.00 -37.82 -4.29
N LEU A 33 -9.46 -36.78 -3.63
CA LEU A 33 -10.87 -36.53 -3.46
C LEU A 33 -11.58 -36.34 -4.80
N ILE A 34 -11.02 -35.51 -5.70
CA ILE A 34 -11.58 -35.24 -7.04
C ILE A 34 -11.65 -36.52 -7.87
N ILE A 35 -10.59 -37.36 -7.85
CA ILE A 35 -10.59 -38.63 -8.59
C ILE A 35 -11.64 -39.59 -8.03
N LYS A 36 -11.68 -39.81 -6.72
CA LYS A 36 -12.68 -40.68 -6.06
C LYS A 36 -14.10 -40.17 -6.26
N LEU A 37 -14.23 -38.87 -6.40
CA LEU A 37 -15.48 -38.19 -6.71
C LEU A 37 -15.86 -38.36 -8.18
N SER A 38 -14.91 -38.34 -9.11
CA SER A 38 -15.16 -38.53 -10.56
C SER A 38 -15.60 -39.95 -10.94
N GLU A 39 -15.25 -40.95 -10.13
CA GLU A 39 -15.64 -42.35 -10.34
C GLU A 39 -17.08 -42.70 -9.89
N LYS A 40 -17.71 -41.82 -9.13
CA LYS A 40 -19.10 -41.97 -8.68
C LYS A 40 -20.00 -40.92 -9.33
N ASP A 41 -21.17 -41.31 -9.79
CA ASP A 41 -22.19 -40.43 -10.37
C ASP A 41 -22.67 -39.38 -9.35
N PHE A 42 -22.00 -38.20 -9.35
CA PHE A 42 -22.18 -37.13 -8.38
C PHE A 42 -23.32 -36.16 -8.69
N SER A 43 -23.93 -36.27 -9.86
CA SER A 43 -25.00 -35.34 -10.28
C SER A 43 -26.16 -35.24 -9.31
N ASN A 44 -26.34 -36.25 -8.41
CA ASN A 44 -27.44 -36.33 -7.48
C ASN A 44 -27.07 -36.24 -5.98
N ASN A 45 -25.78 -35.97 -5.63
CA ASN A 45 -25.41 -35.93 -4.21
C ASN A 45 -25.36 -34.50 -3.67
N THR A 46 -26.49 -34.01 -3.19
CA THR A 46 -26.65 -32.64 -2.62
C THR A 46 -25.64 -32.30 -1.51
N VAL A 47 -25.18 -33.31 -0.73
CA VAL A 47 -24.24 -33.11 0.37
C VAL A 47 -22.84 -32.72 -0.17
N ILE A 48 -22.43 -33.37 -1.25
CA ILE A 48 -21.11 -33.10 -1.86
C ILE A 48 -21.10 -31.74 -2.57
N GLN A 49 -22.19 -31.41 -3.29
CA GLN A 49 -22.35 -30.09 -3.88
C GLN A 49 -22.32 -28.98 -2.80
N ALA A 50 -23.00 -29.20 -1.66
CA ALA A 50 -22.97 -28.28 -0.54
C ALA A 50 -21.54 -28.13 0.05
N LEU A 51 -20.80 -29.23 0.18
CA LEU A 51 -19.43 -29.22 0.69
C LEU A 51 -18.45 -28.47 -0.26
N ILE A 52 -18.54 -28.73 -1.55
CA ILE A 52 -17.74 -28.02 -2.58
C ILE A 52 -18.09 -26.53 -2.56
N THR A 53 -19.38 -26.19 -2.53
CA THR A 53 -19.83 -24.79 -2.47
C THR A 53 -19.33 -24.11 -1.20
N LEU A 54 -19.34 -24.78 -0.06
CA LEU A 54 -18.85 -24.26 1.22
C LEU A 54 -17.33 -23.99 1.13
N ILE A 55 -16.55 -24.94 0.61
CA ILE A 55 -15.09 -24.77 0.43
C ILE A 55 -14.79 -23.59 -0.49
N VAL A 56 -15.46 -23.53 -1.65
CA VAL A 56 -15.28 -22.44 -2.63
C VAL A 56 -15.66 -21.10 -2.02
N THR A 57 -16.78 -21.03 -1.31
CA THR A 57 -17.25 -19.79 -0.67
C THR A 57 -16.31 -19.32 0.43
N VAL A 58 -15.78 -20.22 1.26
CA VAL A 58 -14.83 -19.87 2.32
C VAL A 58 -13.49 -19.43 1.73
N PHE A 59 -12.99 -20.13 0.70
CA PHE A 59 -11.71 -19.76 0.06
C PHE A 59 -11.82 -18.44 -0.74
N ILE A 60 -12.83 -18.33 -1.60
CA ILE A 60 -12.98 -17.12 -2.43
C ILE A 60 -13.53 -15.96 -1.61
N GLY A 61 -14.54 -16.17 -0.78
CA GLY A 61 -15.13 -15.12 0.04
C GLY A 61 -14.22 -14.65 1.18
N GLY A 62 -13.51 -15.57 1.84
CA GLY A 62 -12.67 -15.26 2.98
C GLY A 62 -11.29 -14.70 2.58
N TYR A 63 -10.48 -15.49 1.89
CA TYR A 63 -9.09 -15.12 1.60
C TYR A 63 -8.96 -14.03 0.53
N PHE A 64 -9.71 -14.15 -0.56
CA PHE A 64 -9.62 -13.19 -1.67
C PHE A 64 -10.20 -11.84 -1.28
N SER A 65 -11.34 -11.83 -0.56
CA SER A 65 -11.92 -10.60 -0.04
C SER A 65 -10.99 -9.89 0.94
N LYS A 66 -10.38 -10.63 1.87
CA LYS A 66 -9.43 -10.06 2.84
C LYS A 66 -8.15 -9.53 2.17
N TRP A 67 -7.67 -10.22 1.13
CA TRP A 67 -6.52 -9.75 0.35
C TRP A 67 -6.82 -8.45 -0.41
N LEU A 68 -8.00 -8.36 -1.04
CA LEU A 68 -8.47 -7.14 -1.70
C LEU A 68 -8.66 -5.99 -0.70
N GLU A 69 -9.24 -6.28 0.46
CA GLU A 69 -9.44 -5.31 1.55
C GLU A 69 -8.11 -4.74 2.04
N LEU A 70 -7.13 -5.61 2.32
CA LEU A 70 -5.78 -5.18 2.74
C LEU A 70 -5.08 -4.32 1.68
N ARG A 71 -5.26 -4.66 0.41
CA ARG A 71 -4.69 -3.87 -0.69
C ARG A 71 -5.37 -2.51 -0.83
N ASN A 72 -6.69 -2.45 -0.66
CA ASN A 72 -7.44 -1.20 -0.70
C ASN A 72 -7.14 -0.33 0.52
N ASN A 73 -7.07 -0.91 1.72
CA ASN A 73 -6.77 -0.17 2.95
C ASN A 73 -5.39 0.50 2.88
N LYS A 74 -4.36 -0.18 2.35
CA LYS A 74 -3.04 0.44 2.13
C LYS A 74 -3.09 1.63 1.16
N LYS A 75 -3.90 1.55 0.10
CA LYS A 75 -4.07 2.67 -0.84
C LYS A 75 -4.80 3.85 -0.18
N ILE A 76 -5.85 3.58 0.59
CA ILE A 76 -6.61 4.60 1.32
C ILE A 76 -5.73 5.28 2.37
N GLU A 77 -4.93 4.52 3.09
CA GLU A 77 -3.99 5.05 4.09
C GLU A 77 -2.94 5.97 3.44
N LEU A 78 -2.32 5.51 2.34
CA LEU A 78 -1.37 6.33 1.59
C LEU A 78 -2.02 7.60 1.04
N TYR A 79 -3.24 7.51 0.53
CA TYR A 79 -4.02 8.67 0.08
C TYR A 79 -4.27 9.66 1.21
N LYS A 80 -4.66 9.19 2.41
CA LYS A 80 -4.86 10.06 3.59
C LYS A 80 -3.57 10.77 3.97
N ILE A 81 -2.46 10.05 4.08
CA ILE A 81 -1.15 10.63 4.41
C ILE A 81 -0.75 11.70 3.38
N ARG A 82 -0.90 11.41 2.08
CA ARG A 82 -0.61 12.39 1.01
C ARG A 82 -1.53 13.61 1.09
N SER A 83 -2.81 13.41 1.35
CA SER A 83 -3.78 14.50 1.51
C SER A 83 -3.42 15.41 2.68
N ASP A 84 -3.10 14.84 3.85
CA ASP A 84 -2.76 15.61 5.04
C ASP A 84 -1.46 16.42 4.84
N ILE A 85 -0.43 15.81 4.22
CA ILE A 85 0.81 16.51 3.88
C ILE A 85 0.54 17.63 2.87
N SER A 86 -0.28 17.37 1.84
CA SER A 86 -0.62 18.37 0.81
C SER A 86 -1.33 19.57 1.41
N LEU A 87 -2.34 19.34 2.24
CA LEU A 87 -3.07 20.42 2.92
C LEU A 87 -2.14 21.28 3.75
N LYS A 88 -1.27 20.64 4.55
CA LYS A 88 -0.30 21.35 5.37
C LYS A 88 0.69 22.18 4.55
N ILE A 89 1.18 21.65 3.41
CA ILE A 89 2.07 22.38 2.53
C ILE A 89 1.34 23.56 1.88
N ILE A 90 0.09 23.38 1.44
CA ILE A 90 -0.72 24.46 0.87
C ILE A 90 -0.93 25.57 1.87
N ASP A 91 -1.28 25.25 3.13
CA ASP A 91 -1.48 26.23 4.19
C ASP A 91 -0.19 27.02 4.50
N LEU A 92 0.94 26.31 4.64
CA LEU A 92 2.23 26.94 4.88
C LEU A 92 2.70 27.77 3.68
N ALA A 93 2.51 27.26 2.46
CA ALA A 93 2.89 27.97 1.23
C ALA A 93 2.04 29.24 1.04
N SER A 94 0.72 29.17 1.32
CA SER A 94 -0.16 30.32 1.32
C SER A 94 0.26 31.37 2.36
N ALA A 95 0.56 30.93 3.58
CA ALA A 95 1.03 31.84 4.65
C ALA A 95 2.38 32.48 4.28
N TYR A 96 3.32 31.72 3.69
CA TYR A 96 4.61 32.24 3.20
C TYR A 96 4.44 33.17 2.01
N TYR A 97 3.46 32.90 1.15
CA TYR A 97 3.13 33.79 0.02
C TYR A 97 2.80 35.21 0.48
N HIS A 98 1.98 35.33 1.53
CA HIS A 98 1.53 36.63 2.05
C HIS A 98 2.57 37.31 2.93
N ASN A 99 3.23 36.59 3.83
CA ASN A 99 4.04 37.20 4.90
C ASN A 99 5.55 37.09 4.72
N GLN A 100 6.05 36.23 3.82
CA GLN A 100 7.49 35.96 3.60
C GLN A 100 8.30 35.76 4.91
N ASN A 101 7.65 35.15 5.91
CA ASN A 101 8.24 34.93 7.22
C ASN A 101 9.23 33.75 7.16
N GLU A 102 10.46 33.99 7.66
CA GLU A 102 11.53 32.99 7.69
C GLU A 102 11.16 31.76 8.51
N ASN A 103 10.38 31.89 9.57
CA ASN A 103 9.90 30.74 10.35
C ASN A 103 8.98 29.85 9.53
N ILE A 104 8.09 30.43 8.70
CA ILE A 104 7.20 29.66 7.81
C ILE A 104 8.01 28.97 6.71
N ARG A 105 9.04 29.64 6.17
CA ARG A 105 9.98 29.06 5.22
C ARG A 105 10.67 27.83 5.81
N ASN A 106 11.16 27.94 7.04
CA ASN A 106 11.83 26.84 7.73
C ASN A 106 10.88 25.67 7.99
N LEU A 107 9.60 25.92 8.28
CA LEU A 107 8.57 24.88 8.39
C LEU A 107 8.31 24.18 7.05
N LEU A 108 8.26 24.91 5.94
CA LEU A 108 8.13 24.32 4.60
C LEU A 108 9.34 23.44 4.26
N ILE A 109 10.55 23.88 4.59
CA ILE A 109 11.77 23.08 4.42
C ILE A 109 11.71 21.80 5.28
N ALA A 110 11.24 21.88 6.51
CA ALA A 110 11.05 20.69 7.35
C ALA A 110 10.05 19.70 6.76
N GLU A 111 8.93 20.19 6.19
CA GLU A 111 7.94 19.33 5.54
C GLU A 111 8.45 18.73 4.21
N SER A 112 9.46 19.33 3.55
CA SER A 112 10.03 18.79 2.31
C SER A 112 10.56 17.36 2.45
N SER A 113 10.99 16.98 3.66
CA SER A 113 11.41 15.61 3.96
C SER A 113 10.26 14.60 3.82
N LYS A 114 9.04 14.99 4.19
CA LYS A 114 7.83 14.16 4.01
C LYS A 114 7.43 14.12 2.54
N VAL A 115 7.56 15.24 1.82
CA VAL A 115 7.32 15.27 0.36
C VAL A 115 8.21 14.28 -0.34
N LYS A 116 9.49 14.24 0.00
CA LYS A 116 10.47 13.29 -0.59
C LYS A 116 10.10 11.83 -0.34
N LEU A 117 9.41 11.50 0.76
CA LEU A 117 9.04 10.12 1.10
C LEU A 117 7.73 9.66 0.43
N TYR A 118 6.79 10.57 0.23
CA TYR A 118 5.43 10.21 -0.15
C TYR A 118 4.98 10.72 -1.52
N PHE A 119 5.75 11.61 -2.15
CA PHE A 119 5.41 12.25 -3.43
C PHE A 119 6.47 12.00 -4.48
N ASP A 120 6.12 12.29 -5.73
CA ASP A 120 7.03 12.24 -6.85
C ASP A 120 8.04 13.40 -6.80
N ASP A 121 9.20 13.21 -7.44
CA ASP A 121 10.28 14.21 -7.50
C ASP A 121 9.82 15.56 -8.07
N GLU A 122 8.76 15.57 -8.90
CA GLU A 122 8.16 16.79 -9.46
C GLU A 122 7.65 17.73 -8.36
N VAL A 123 6.99 17.17 -7.32
CA VAL A 123 6.46 17.98 -6.19
C VAL A 123 7.59 18.59 -5.38
N LEU A 124 8.62 17.80 -5.08
CA LEU A 124 9.80 18.29 -4.34
C LEU A 124 10.52 19.38 -5.12
N LYS A 125 10.69 19.20 -6.43
CA LYS A 125 11.30 20.20 -7.32
C LYS A 125 10.50 21.51 -7.31
N ASN A 126 9.18 21.43 -7.48
CA ASN A 126 8.32 22.62 -7.47
C ASN A 126 8.29 23.32 -6.12
N LEU A 127 8.36 22.58 -5.01
CA LEU A 127 8.49 23.15 -3.67
C LEU A 127 9.80 23.93 -3.51
N ASN A 128 10.92 23.36 -3.96
CA ASN A 128 12.23 24.05 -3.90
C ASN A 128 12.26 25.30 -4.78
N ILE A 129 11.73 25.21 -6.02
CA ILE A 129 11.62 26.37 -6.93
C ILE A 129 10.77 27.47 -6.29
N TYR A 130 9.67 27.10 -5.63
CA TYR A 130 8.81 28.06 -4.93
C TYR A 130 9.54 28.74 -3.76
N LEU A 131 10.31 27.99 -2.95
CA LEU A 131 11.08 28.51 -1.82
C LEU A 131 12.23 29.47 -2.23
N GLU A 132 12.77 29.28 -3.45
CA GLU A 132 13.85 30.10 -4.02
C GLU A 132 13.33 31.22 -4.93
N SER A 133 12.00 31.29 -5.14
CA SER A 133 11.41 32.21 -6.10
C SER A 133 11.50 33.67 -5.69
N ASN A 134 11.85 34.53 -6.66
CA ASN A 134 11.75 35.97 -6.53
C ASN A 134 10.29 36.45 -6.63
N LYS A 135 10.02 37.70 -6.20
CA LYS A 135 8.66 38.28 -6.22
C LYS A 135 7.96 38.21 -7.58
N LYS A 136 8.70 38.28 -8.70
CA LYS A 136 8.13 38.27 -10.04
C LYS A 136 7.58 36.90 -10.48
N ASP A 137 8.19 35.82 -10.05
CA ASP A 137 7.85 34.47 -10.47
C ASP A 137 7.08 33.69 -9.40
N LYS A 138 6.81 34.33 -8.26
CA LYS A 138 6.24 33.68 -7.08
C LYS A 138 4.84 33.14 -7.34
N ASP A 139 4.01 33.85 -8.06
CA ASP A 139 2.63 33.44 -8.39
C ASP A 139 2.62 32.18 -9.23
N LYS A 140 3.42 32.17 -10.31
CA LYS A 140 3.56 31.04 -11.22
C LYS A 140 4.10 29.80 -10.50
N ASN A 141 5.11 30.00 -9.65
CA ASN A 141 5.74 28.90 -8.92
C ASN A 141 4.82 28.35 -7.83
N TYR A 142 4.03 29.20 -7.19
CA TYR A 142 2.97 28.79 -6.27
C TYR A 142 1.91 27.93 -6.96
N GLU A 143 1.38 28.37 -8.11
CA GLU A 143 0.41 27.59 -8.90
C GLU A 143 0.98 26.25 -9.34
N SER A 144 2.23 26.22 -9.83
CA SER A 144 2.91 24.98 -10.23
C SER A 144 3.07 24.00 -9.07
N LEU A 145 3.35 24.49 -7.87
CA LEU A 145 3.41 23.67 -6.66
C LEU A 145 2.02 23.08 -6.32
N ILE A 146 0.97 23.91 -6.33
CA ILE A 146 -0.39 23.47 -6.03
C ILE A 146 -0.85 22.40 -7.04
N ASP A 147 -0.59 22.61 -8.31
CA ASP A 147 -0.99 21.66 -9.36
C ASP A 147 -0.25 20.33 -9.24
N SER A 148 1.04 20.36 -8.92
CA SER A 148 1.81 19.13 -8.69
C SER A 148 1.31 18.35 -7.47
N LEU A 149 0.94 19.04 -6.38
CA LEU A 149 0.32 18.41 -5.21
C LEU A 149 -1.03 17.77 -5.56
N ARG A 150 -1.89 18.48 -6.31
CA ARG A 150 -3.21 17.96 -6.73
C ARG A 150 -3.13 16.71 -7.58
N LYS A 151 -2.14 16.65 -8.49
CA LYS A 151 -1.92 15.45 -9.33
C LYS A 151 -1.56 14.22 -8.50
N ASN A 152 -0.81 14.40 -7.43
CA ASN A 152 -0.30 13.32 -6.59
C ASN A 152 -1.29 12.83 -5.51
N VAL A 153 -2.37 13.58 -5.25
CA VAL A 153 -3.43 13.19 -4.30
C VAL A 153 -4.60 12.46 -5.01
N LYS A 154 -4.57 12.35 -6.33
CA LYS A 154 -5.52 11.52 -7.10
C LYS A 154 -5.01 10.09 -7.19
#